data_7ff887fe9a218f344a124a4b1e5c1c92
#
_entry.id   7ff887fe9a218f344a124a4b1e5c1c92
#
_cell.length_a   1.000
_cell.length_b   1.000
_cell.length_c   1.000
_cell.angle_alpha   90.00
_cell.angle_beta   90.00
_cell.angle_gamma   90.00
#
_symmetry.space_group_name_H-M   'P 1'
#
loop_
_entity.id
_entity.type
_entity.pdbx_description
1 polymer ?
#
loop_
_entity_poly.entity_id
_entity_poly.type
_entity_poly.pdbx_seq_one_letter_code
_entity_poly.pdbx_strand_id
1 'polypeptide(L)'
;MGKSTKFTNFALNISIIMDFRQIFILFLCIFAHNCAFADIFPTAVYTDANGESIETTDAISDAQAPLEVEFKATINDIPDNELPALEWRFTREGEQTPFVTRYEESTSYTFVESGTFVVSLYATYNGTSDPELVGSISITISTSMLEMPNAFSPNGDGVNDIYKAKSNHRSIVEFHAYIFNRWGQKLFDWTNINEGWDGTVHGKPVKDGTYFVLVKAKGADG
;
A
#
# COMPACT_ATOMS: atom_id res chain seq x y z
N MET A 1 80.86 -7.77 47.72
CA MET A 1 79.92 -8.74 47.24
C MET A 1 78.70 -8.02 46.72
N GLY A 2 78.62 -7.75 45.41
CA GLY A 2 77.51 -7.08 44.77
C GLY A 2 77.07 -7.91 43.58
N LYS A 3 75.84 -8.40 43.62
CA LYS A 3 75.27 -9.16 42.55
C LYS A 3 74.68 -8.20 41.49
N SER A 4 75.25 -8.25 40.27
CA SER A 4 74.70 -7.61 39.08
C SER A 4 73.56 -8.42 38.52
N THR A 5 72.34 -7.81 38.42
CA THR A 5 71.24 -8.41 37.78
C THR A 5 71.17 -7.86 36.34
N LYS A 6 71.37 -8.74 35.36
CA LYS A 6 71.17 -8.42 33.92
C LYS A 6 69.71 -8.52 33.57
N PHE A 7 69.12 -7.43 33.07
CA PHE A 7 67.82 -7.44 32.38
C PHE A 7 68.03 -7.85 30.92
N THR A 8 67.47 -8.94 30.51
CA THR A 8 67.39 -9.37 29.12
C THR A 8 66.11 -8.77 28.50
N ASN A 9 66.23 -7.86 27.54
CA ASN A 9 65.14 -7.41 26.74
C ASN A 9 64.71 -8.51 25.77
N PHE A 10 63.47 -9.02 25.97
CA PHE A 10 62.82 -9.91 25.03
C PHE A 10 62.11 -9.07 23.99
N ALA A 11 62.74 -8.82 22.86
CA ALA A 11 62.10 -8.22 21.70
C ALA A 11 61.30 -9.28 20.97
N LEU A 12 59.94 -9.20 21.09
CA LEU A 12 59.04 -10.04 20.33
C LEU A 12 58.96 -9.52 18.91
N ASN A 13 59.71 -10.12 17.99
CA ASN A 13 59.55 -9.87 16.57
C ASN A 13 58.33 -10.64 16.07
N ILE A 14 57.17 -9.98 16.00
CA ILE A 14 55.99 -10.49 15.29
C ILE A 14 56.18 -10.15 13.82
N SER A 15 56.75 -11.07 13.07
CA SER A 15 56.73 -11.03 11.62
C SER A 15 55.36 -11.50 11.14
N ILE A 16 54.48 -10.56 10.82
CA ILE A 16 53.20 -10.89 10.14
C ILE A 16 53.55 -11.14 8.68
N ILE A 17 53.78 -12.39 8.34
CA ILE A 17 53.83 -12.83 6.94
C ILE A 17 52.35 -12.94 6.50
N MET A 18 51.82 -11.84 5.96
CA MET A 18 50.51 -11.90 5.28
C MET A 18 50.70 -12.64 3.95
N ASP A 19 50.02 -13.77 3.81
CA ASP A 19 49.98 -14.56 2.58
C ASP A 19 49.41 -13.69 1.44
N PHE A 20 50.03 -13.78 0.27
CA PHE A 20 49.63 -13.03 -0.93
C PHE A 20 48.13 -13.19 -1.27
N ARG A 21 47.52 -14.29 -0.85
CA ARG A 21 46.07 -14.54 -1.00
C ARG A 21 45.24 -13.68 -0.06
N GLN A 22 45.72 -13.33 1.14
CA GLN A 22 45.01 -12.45 2.08
C GLN A 22 45.09 -10.99 1.67
N ILE A 23 46.20 -10.57 1.09
CA ILE A 23 46.36 -9.23 0.49
C ILE A 23 45.42 -9.06 -0.71
N PHE A 24 45.25 -10.11 -1.53
CA PHE A 24 44.34 -10.08 -2.67
C PHE A 24 42.86 -10.01 -2.22
N ILE A 25 42.49 -10.70 -1.15
CA ILE A 25 41.14 -10.65 -0.56
C ILE A 25 40.89 -9.28 0.07
N LEU A 26 41.90 -8.71 0.77
CA LEU A 26 41.77 -7.37 1.35
C LEU A 26 41.64 -6.28 0.27
N PHE A 27 42.40 -6.43 -0.86
CA PHE A 27 42.30 -5.52 -2.01
C PHE A 27 40.99 -5.68 -2.77
N LEU A 28 40.45 -6.92 -2.86
CA LEU A 28 39.16 -7.16 -3.46
C LEU A 28 38.01 -6.58 -2.61
N CYS A 29 38.11 -6.63 -1.26
CA CYS A 29 37.14 -5.99 -0.36
C CYS A 29 37.21 -4.45 -0.40
N ILE A 30 38.38 -3.86 -0.67
CA ILE A 30 38.53 -2.38 -0.74
C ILE A 30 37.99 -1.86 -2.08
N PHE A 31 38.03 -2.65 -3.16
CA PHE A 31 37.42 -2.29 -4.45
C PHE A 31 35.91 -2.51 -4.48
N ALA A 32 35.34 -3.33 -3.56
CA ALA A 32 33.90 -3.56 -3.49
C ALA A 32 33.12 -2.41 -2.81
N HIS A 33 33.77 -1.37 -2.29
CA HIS A 33 33.12 -0.28 -1.54
C HIS A 33 32.84 1.00 -2.33
N ASN A 34 33.04 0.99 -3.65
CA ASN A 34 32.73 2.15 -4.50
C ASN A 34 32.02 1.78 -5.81
N CYS A 35 31.30 0.67 -5.86
CA CYS A 35 30.20 0.57 -6.81
C CYS A 35 29.02 1.29 -6.16
N ALA A 36 28.77 2.55 -6.50
CA ALA A 36 27.44 3.09 -6.46
C ALA A 36 26.62 2.19 -7.39
N PHE A 37 25.87 1.24 -6.83
CA PHE A 37 24.92 0.50 -7.61
C PHE A 37 23.83 1.50 -7.96
N ALA A 38 23.70 1.78 -9.26
CA ALA A 38 22.50 2.35 -9.80
C ALA A 38 21.31 1.60 -9.22
N ASP A 39 20.46 2.29 -8.47
CA ASP A 39 19.37 1.66 -7.75
C ASP A 39 18.05 2.15 -8.33
N ILE A 40 17.26 1.20 -8.81
CA ILE A 40 15.89 1.45 -9.25
C ILE A 40 14.97 0.61 -8.38
N PHE A 41 13.99 1.25 -7.76
CA PHE A 41 12.99 0.54 -6.97
C PHE A 41 11.63 1.20 -7.07
N PRO A 42 10.54 0.41 -6.92
CA PRO A 42 9.18 0.93 -6.89
C PRO A 42 8.87 1.60 -5.55
N THR A 43 8.17 2.73 -5.60
CA THR A 43 7.57 3.41 -4.46
C THR A 43 6.07 3.55 -4.71
N ALA A 44 5.25 3.32 -3.71
CA ALA A 44 3.81 3.50 -3.74
C ALA A 44 3.39 4.68 -2.86
N VAL A 45 2.47 5.51 -3.36
CA VAL A 45 1.85 6.60 -2.62
C VAL A 45 0.34 6.40 -2.61
N TYR A 46 -0.26 6.40 -1.44
CA TYR A 46 -1.70 6.24 -1.27
C TYR A 46 -2.21 7.04 -0.06
N THR A 47 -3.53 7.21 0.02
CA THR A 47 -4.18 7.82 1.19
C THR A 47 -4.72 6.73 2.10
N ASP A 48 -4.35 6.76 3.37
CA ASP A 48 -4.84 5.81 4.36
C ASP A 48 -6.27 6.09 4.83
N ALA A 49 -6.81 5.24 5.71
CA ALA A 49 -8.16 5.38 6.26
C ALA A 49 -8.35 6.66 7.12
N ASN A 50 -7.27 7.29 7.56
CA ASN A 50 -7.29 8.54 8.34
C ASN A 50 -7.23 9.79 7.43
N GLY A 51 -7.04 9.60 6.13
CA GLY A 51 -6.87 10.67 5.16
C GLY A 51 -5.42 11.18 5.06
N GLU A 52 -4.45 10.43 5.59
CA GLU A 52 -3.03 10.78 5.52
C GLU A 52 -2.40 10.17 4.26
N SER A 53 -1.55 10.95 3.58
CA SER A 53 -0.78 10.46 2.45
C SER A 53 0.43 9.67 2.94
N ILE A 54 0.48 8.40 2.56
CA ILE A 54 1.55 7.45 2.91
C ILE A 54 2.38 7.16 1.67
N GLU A 55 3.70 7.29 1.80
CA GLU A 55 4.68 6.83 0.81
C GLU A 55 5.43 5.62 1.37
N THR A 56 5.52 4.54 0.60
CA THR A 56 6.13 3.28 1.06
C THR A 56 6.77 2.51 -0.08
N THR A 57 7.80 1.74 0.25
CA THR A 57 8.38 0.67 -0.58
C THR A 57 7.94 -0.72 -0.11
N ASP A 58 7.27 -0.79 1.04
CA ASP A 58 6.77 -2.02 1.65
C ASP A 58 5.38 -2.39 1.13
N ALA A 59 4.92 -3.59 1.50
CA ALA A 59 3.57 -4.05 1.17
C ALA A 59 2.49 -3.20 1.84
N ILE A 60 1.39 -2.97 1.11
CA ILE A 60 0.17 -2.34 1.62
C ILE A 60 -0.79 -3.46 2.02
N SER A 61 -1.06 -3.60 3.32
CA SER A 61 -1.90 -4.66 3.88
C SER A 61 -3.21 -4.10 4.42
N ASP A 62 -4.27 -4.94 4.37
CA ASP A 62 -5.60 -4.63 4.92
C ASP A 62 -6.23 -3.32 4.42
N ALA A 63 -5.85 -2.89 3.23
CA ALA A 63 -6.43 -1.71 2.62
C ALA A 63 -7.90 -1.95 2.23
N GLN A 64 -8.66 -0.87 2.08
CA GLN A 64 -10.08 -0.93 1.71
C GLN A 64 -10.27 -0.45 0.28
N ALA A 65 -11.11 -1.14 -0.49
CA ALA A 65 -11.54 -0.66 -1.79
C ALA A 65 -12.63 0.43 -1.67
N PRO A 66 -12.68 1.41 -2.61
CA PRO A 66 -11.68 1.64 -3.65
C PRO A 66 -10.39 2.25 -3.10
N LEU A 67 -9.22 1.74 -3.51
CA LEU A 67 -7.91 2.27 -3.14
C LEU A 67 -7.19 2.76 -4.39
N GLU A 68 -6.96 4.05 -4.51
CA GLU A 68 -6.09 4.62 -5.51
C GLU A 68 -4.65 4.65 -5.00
N VAL A 69 -3.72 4.10 -5.80
CA VAL A 69 -2.29 4.07 -5.51
C VAL A 69 -1.53 4.64 -6.69
N GLU A 70 -0.67 5.62 -6.44
CA GLU A 70 0.32 6.10 -7.38
C GLU A 70 1.62 5.31 -7.19
N PHE A 71 2.18 4.76 -8.27
CA PHE A 71 3.44 4.03 -8.29
C PHE A 71 4.49 4.88 -8.99
N LYS A 72 5.67 5.01 -8.40
CA LYS A 72 6.80 5.77 -8.92
C LYS A 72 8.03 4.88 -8.98
N ALA A 73 8.79 4.97 -10.08
CA ALA A 73 10.12 4.39 -10.15
C ALA A 73 11.11 5.40 -9.55
N THR A 74 11.66 5.10 -8.39
CA THR A 74 12.75 5.90 -7.83
C THR A 74 14.06 5.43 -8.45
N ILE A 75 14.79 6.35 -9.08
CA ILE A 75 16.03 6.10 -9.83
C ILE A 75 17.14 6.90 -9.17
N ASN A 76 18.16 6.20 -8.68
CA ASN A 76 19.34 6.81 -8.04
C ASN A 76 20.61 6.49 -8.83
N ASP A 77 21.51 7.46 -8.95
CA ASP A 77 22.86 7.31 -9.47
C ASP A 77 22.97 6.74 -10.90
N ILE A 78 21.91 6.86 -11.72
CA ILE A 78 21.94 6.51 -13.14
C ILE A 78 22.05 7.82 -13.96
N PRO A 79 23.04 7.95 -14.85
CA PRO A 79 23.11 9.07 -15.78
C PRO A 79 21.91 9.11 -16.74
N ASP A 80 21.41 10.29 -17.09
CA ASP A 80 20.22 10.48 -17.95
C ASP A 80 20.32 9.76 -19.31
N ASN A 81 21.54 9.60 -19.84
CA ASN A 81 21.78 8.91 -21.12
C ASN A 81 21.83 7.38 -20.99
N GLU A 82 21.73 6.84 -19.78
CA GLU A 82 21.79 5.41 -19.46
C GLU A 82 20.48 4.90 -18.80
N LEU A 83 19.46 5.78 -18.70
CA LEU A 83 18.17 5.40 -18.14
C LEU A 83 17.57 4.21 -18.89
N PRO A 84 17.13 3.17 -18.19
CA PRO A 84 16.48 2.01 -18.81
C PRO A 84 15.05 2.33 -19.23
N ALA A 85 14.51 1.54 -20.12
CA ALA A 85 13.07 1.49 -20.37
C ALA A 85 12.38 0.78 -19.19
N LEU A 86 11.33 1.41 -18.64
CA LEU A 86 10.59 0.90 -17.50
C LEU A 86 9.30 0.21 -17.94
N GLU A 87 8.93 -0.83 -17.22
CA GLU A 87 7.69 -1.58 -17.42
C GLU A 87 7.08 -1.98 -16.09
N TRP A 88 5.87 -1.49 -15.80
CA TRP A 88 5.04 -1.89 -14.67
C TRP A 88 4.13 -3.04 -15.07
N ARG A 89 4.08 -4.10 -14.27
CA ARG A 89 3.17 -5.23 -14.43
C ARG A 89 2.32 -5.40 -13.20
N PHE A 90 1.00 -5.35 -13.39
CA PHE A 90 0.00 -5.54 -12.35
C PHE A 90 -0.55 -6.95 -12.48
N THR A 91 -0.33 -7.82 -11.51
CA THR A 91 -0.78 -9.21 -11.49
C THR A 91 -1.61 -9.49 -10.23
N ARG A 92 -2.53 -10.46 -10.31
CA ARG A 92 -3.12 -11.06 -9.11
C ARG A 92 -2.15 -12.09 -8.54
N GLU A 93 -2.13 -12.24 -7.23
CA GLU A 93 -1.35 -13.26 -6.57
C GLU A 93 -1.69 -14.65 -7.14
N GLY A 94 -0.63 -15.41 -7.51
CA GLY A 94 -0.76 -16.73 -8.13
C GLY A 94 -0.99 -16.72 -9.65
N GLU A 95 -1.25 -15.58 -10.28
CA GLU A 95 -1.34 -15.46 -11.73
C GLU A 95 0.02 -15.14 -12.36
N GLN A 96 0.24 -15.63 -13.57
CA GLN A 96 1.47 -15.39 -14.33
C GLN A 96 1.33 -14.22 -15.32
N THR A 97 0.10 -13.93 -15.72
CA THR A 97 -0.17 -12.93 -16.76
C THR A 97 -0.64 -11.62 -16.09
N PRO A 98 0.02 -10.49 -16.39
CA PRO A 98 -0.45 -9.21 -15.90
C PRO A 98 -1.80 -8.83 -16.52
N PHE A 99 -2.71 -8.31 -15.74
CA PHE A 99 -3.98 -7.77 -16.21
C PHE A 99 -3.85 -6.30 -16.66
N VAL A 100 -2.77 -5.61 -16.24
CA VAL A 100 -2.40 -4.26 -16.69
C VAL A 100 -0.89 -4.19 -16.86
N THR A 101 -0.43 -3.51 -17.91
CA THR A 101 0.97 -3.14 -18.14
C THR A 101 1.06 -1.65 -18.45
N ARG A 102 2.07 -0.96 -17.91
CA ARG A 102 2.35 0.46 -18.09
C ARG A 102 3.84 0.67 -18.31
N TYR A 103 4.21 1.78 -18.98
CA TYR A 103 5.61 2.06 -19.40
C TYR A 103 6.11 3.43 -18.95
N GLU A 104 5.29 4.16 -18.19
CA GLU A 104 5.64 5.48 -17.65
C GLU A 104 6.53 5.35 -16.41
N GLU A 105 7.29 6.39 -16.07
CA GLU A 105 8.06 6.47 -14.82
C GLU A 105 7.17 6.52 -13.58
N SER A 106 6.00 7.15 -13.70
CA SER A 106 4.97 7.18 -12.68
C SER A 106 3.62 6.76 -13.29
N THR A 107 2.87 5.94 -12.58
CA THR A 107 1.56 5.44 -13.01
C THR A 107 0.63 5.30 -11.81
N SER A 108 -0.69 5.32 -12.04
CA SER A 108 -1.68 5.10 -10.99
C SER A 108 -2.64 3.99 -11.32
N TYR A 109 -3.16 3.34 -10.28
CA TYR A 109 -4.21 2.33 -10.42
C TYR A 109 -5.17 2.38 -9.24
N THR A 110 -6.47 2.21 -9.51
CA THR A 110 -7.51 2.11 -8.46
C THR A 110 -7.94 0.67 -8.29
N PHE A 111 -7.60 0.08 -7.15
CA PHE A 111 -8.00 -1.28 -6.77
C PHE A 111 -9.45 -1.24 -6.27
N VAL A 112 -10.36 -1.89 -7.01
CA VAL A 112 -11.80 -1.96 -6.70
C VAL A 112 -12.26 -3.38 -6.35
N GLU A 113 -11.36 -4.36 -6.42
CA GLU A 113 -11.63 -5.76 -6.12
C GLU A 113 -10.79 -6.21 -4.93
N SER A 114 -11.36 -7.08 -4.09
CA SER A 114 -10.65 -7.68 -2.95
C SER A 114 -9.66 -8.74 -3.42
N GLY A 115 -8.64 -9.00 -2.60
CA GLY A 115 -7.59 -9.96 -2.88
C GLY A 115 -6.19 -9.35 -2.81
N THR A 116 -5.19 -10.14 -3.16
CA THR A 116 -3.80 -9.70 -3.19
C THR A 116 -3.35 -9.46 -4.62
N PHE A 117 -2.75 -8.31 -4.83
CA PHE A 117 -2.16 -7.88 -6.11
C PHE A 117 -0.67 -7.66 -5.93
N VAL A 118 0.10 -7.95 -6.98
CA VAL A 118 1.54 -7.71 -7.03
C VAL A 118 1.81 -6.73 -8.17
N VAL A 119 2.36 -5.57 -7.83
CA VAL A 119 2.81 -4.56 -8.80
C VAL A 119 4.31 -4.64 -8.90
N SER A 120 4.81 -5.10 -10.05
CA SER A 120 6.23 -5.34 -10.31
C SER A 120 6.77 -4.32 -11.28
N LEU A 121 7.93 -3.75 -10.96
CA LEU A 121 8.68 -2.86 -11.82
C LEU A 121 9.81 -3.63 -12.49
N TYR A 122 9.88 -3.55 -13.80
CA TYR A 122 10.94 -4.09 -14.62
C TYR A 122 11.71 -2.98 -15.31
N ALA A 123 13.00 -3.19 -15.51
CA ALA A 123 13.89 -2.31 -16.24
C ALA A 123 14.55 -3.05 -17.41
N THR A 124 14.60 -2.42 -18.58
CA THR A 124 15.34 -2.93 -19.75
C THR A 124 16.46 -1.96 -20.09
N TYR A 125 17.69 -2.39 -19.89
CA TYR A 125 18.88 -1.59 -20.15
C TYR A 125 19.32 -1.67 -21.62
N ASN A 126 20.00 -0.62 -22.09
CA ASN A 126 20.58 -0.59 -23.43
C ASN A 126 21.53 -1.78 -23.64
N GLY A 127 21.27 -2.58 -24.70
CA GLY A 127 22.03 -3.78 -25.04
C GLY A 127 21.51 -5.09 -24.46
N THR A 128 20.42 -5.06 -23.67
CA THR A 128 19.68 -6.26 -23.24
C THR A 128 18.34 -6.33 -23.97
N SER A 129 17.82 -7.53 -24.20
CA SER A 129 16.50 -7.75 -24.83
C SER A 129 15.42 -8.11 -23.82
N ASP A 130 15.81 -8.56 -22.64
CA ASP A 130 14.89 -9.09 -21.63
C ASP A 130 14.76 -8.11 -20.45
N PRO A 131 13.52 -7.79 -20.04
CA PRO A 131 13.26 -6.98 -18.85
C PRO A 131 13.73 -7.66 -17.57
N GLU A 132 14.47 -6.96 -16.73
CA GLU A 132 14.92 -7.41 -15.41
C GLU A 132 13.97 -6.90 -14.34
N LEU A 133 13.54 -7.77 -13.41
CA LEU A 133 12.74 -7.37 -12.24
C LEU A 133 13.61 -6.56 -11.26
N VAL A 134 13.28 -5.31 -11.05
CA VAL A 134 13.99 -4.42 -10.10
C VAL A 134 13.29 -4.28 -8.76
N GLY A 135 12.01 -4.57 -8.69
CA GLY A 135 11.28 -4.61 -7.42
C GLY A 135 9.80 -4.84 -7.58
N SER A 136 9.12 -5.10 -6.47
CA SER A 136 7.67 -5.28 -6.45
C SER A 136 7.05 -4.84 -5.14
N ILE A 137 5.80 -4.37 -5.19
CA ILE A 137 4.98 -4.01 -4.05
C ILE A 137 3.73 -4.88 -4.05
N SER A 138 3.43 -5.52 -2.92
CA SER A 138 2.21 -6.31 -2.73
C SER A 138 1.11 -5.44 -2.12
N ILE A 139 -0.11 -5.50 -2.66
CA ILE A 139 -1.26 -4.77 -2.18
C ILE A 139 -2.37 -5.76 -1.85
N THR A 140 -2.79 -5.80 -0.58
CA THR A 140 -3.90 -6.64 -0.12
C THR A 140 -5.12 -5.80 0.20
N ILE A 141 -6.19 -6.01 -0.56
CA ILE A 141 -7.50 -5.38 -0.38
C ILE A 141 -8.41 -6.33 0.38
N SER A 142 -8.94 -5.85 1.50
CA SER A 142 -9.85 -6.63 2.35
C SER A 142 -11.18 -6.92 1.66
N THR A 143 -11.82 -8.03 2.05
CA THR A 143 -13.19 -8.37 1.66
C THR A 143 -14.18 -7.34 2.16
N SER A 144 -15.32 -7.23 1.48
CA SER A 144 -16.36 -6.27 1.82
C SER A 144 -17.11 -6.65 3.10
N MET A 145 -17.62 -5.62 3.78
CA MET A 145 -18.51 -5.76 4.92
C MET A 145 -19.47 -4.58 4.97
N LEU A 146 -20.77 -4.86 5.11
CA LEU A 146 -21.80 -3.84 5.27
C LEU A 146 -22.85 -4.31 6.26
N GLU A 147 -23.12 -3.48 7.25
CA GLU A 147 -24.16 -3.72 8.24
C GLU A 147 -24.98 -2.44 8.45
N MET A 148 -26.31 -2.58 8.41
CA MET A 148 -27.24 -1.48 8.72
C MET A 148 -27.85 -1.67 10.12
N PRO A 149 -28.11 -0.60 10.87
CA PRO A 149 -28.77 -0.71 12.16
C PRO A 149 -30.25 -1.11 12.02
N ASN A 150 -30.79 -1.76 13.03
CA ASN A 150 -32.21 -2.15 13.08
C ASN A 150 -33.12 -0.98 13.52
N ALA A 151 -32.59 0.01 14.20
CA ALA A 151 -33.32 1.17 14.70
C ALA A 151 -32.38 2.37 14.89
N PHE A 152 -32.97 3.56 14.97
CA PHE A 152 -32.30 4.80 15.35
C PHE A 152 -33.28 5.68 16.13
N SER A 153 -32.77 6.69 16.83
CA SER A 153 -33.56 7.60 17.66
C SER A 153 -33.08 9.05 17.47
N PRO A 154 -33.71 9.81 16.56
CA PRO A 154 -33.30 11.19 16.25
C PRO A 154 -33.81 12.16 17.32
N ASN A 155 -33.26 12.08 18.53
CA ASN A 155 -33.64 12.91 19.70
C ASN A 155 -32.63 14.00 20.02
N GLY A 156 -31.50 14.06 19.28
CA GLY A 156 -30.46 15.09 19.43
C GLY A 156 -29.53 14.86 20.61
N ASP A 157 -29.45 13.63 21.15
CA ASP A 157 -28.55 13.29 22.25
C ASP A 157 -27.13 12.89 21.78
N GLY A 158 -26.89 12.83 20.46
CA GLY A 158 -25.62 12.44 19.84
C GLY A 158 -25.45 10.93 19.67
N VAL A 159 -26.44 10.11 20.04
CA VAL A 159 -26.39 8.66 19.97
C VAL A 159 -27.48 8.13 19.03
N ASN A 160 -27.10 7.50 17.94
CA ASN A 160 -28.02 6.96 16.93
C ASN A 160 -29.05 7.95 16.38
N ASP A 161 -28.71 9.24 16.32
CA ASP A 161 -29.56 10.28 15.76
C ASP A 161 -29.71 10.19 14.24
N ILE A 162 -28.79 9.52 13.57
CA ILE A 162 -28.75 9.35 12.12
C ILE A 162 -28.82 7.87 11.78
N TYR A 163 -29.79 7.49 10.94
CA TYR A 163 -29.84 6.14 10.38
C TYR A 163 -28.85 6.01 9.22
N LYS A 164 -27.75 5.33 9.44
CA LYS A 164 -26.67 5.11 8.45
C LYS A 164 -26.02 3.74 8.60
N ALA A 165 -25.16 3.37 7.67
CA ALA A 165 -24.32 2.18 7.80
C ALA A 165 -23.51 2.22 9.09
N LYS A 166 -23.30 1.05 9.71
CA LYS A 166 -22.43 0.95 10.90
C LYS A 166 -20.98 1.26 10.52
N SER A 167 -20.22 1.79 11.47
CA SER A 167 -18.82 2.24 11.26
C SER A 167 -17.82 1.13 10.90
N ASN A 168 -18.24 -0.15 11.01
CA ASN A 168 -17.42 -1.30 10.65
C ASN A 168 -17.52 -1.68 9.16
N HIS A 169 -18.22 -0.88 8.33
CA HIS A 169 -18.25 -1.12 6.89
C HIS A 169 -16.85 -0.98 6.28
N ARG A 170 -16.56 -1.76 5.25
CA ARG A 170 -15.29 -1.74 4.53
C ARG A 170 -15.44 -2.28 3.11
N SER A 171 -14.55 -1.83 2.22
CA SER A 171 -14.45 -2.28 0.83
C SER A 171 -15.81 -2.30 0.10
N ILE A 172 -16.61 -1.25 0.30
CA ILE A 172 -17.88 -1.02 -0.41
C ILE A 172 -17.59 -0.04 -1.55
N VAL A 173 -17.68 -0.51 -2.79
CA VAL A 173 -17.34 0.26 -4.00
C VAL A 173 -18.55 1.00 -4.60
N GLU A 174 -19.76 0.50 -4.35
CA GLU A 174 -20.99 1.18 -4.72
C GLU A 174 -21.98 1.09 -3.55
N PHE A 175 -22.70 2.18 -3.29
CA PHE A 175 -23.68 2.23 -2.23
C PHE A 175 -24.83 3.17 -2.61
N HIS A 176 -26.08 2.71 -2.41
CA HIS A 176 -27.27 3.55 -2.51
C HIS A 176 -28.34 2.99 -1.57
N ALA A 177 -28.80 3.78 -0.62
CA ALA A 177 -29.83 3.41 0.33
C ALA A 177 -31.07 4.30 0.18
N TYR A 178 -32.22 3.72 0.47
CA TYR A 178 -33.53 4.36 0.32
C TYR A 178 -34.38 4.09 1.55
N ILE A 179 -35.14 5.09 1.99
CA ILE A 179 -36.14 4.99 3.05
C ILE A 179 -37.54 5.12 2.45
N PHE A 180 -38.42 4.22 2.82
CA PHE A 180 -39.83 4.21 2.43
C PHE A 180 -40.75 4.18 3.65
N ASN A 181 -41.90 4.83 3.54
CA ASN A 181 -42.96 4.65 4.50
C ASN A 181 -43.75 3.33 4.23
N ARG A 182 -44.72 3.00 5.09
CA ARG A 182 -45.55 1.79 4.99
C ARG A 182 -46.39 1.71 3.71
N TRP A 183 -46.55 2.81 3.00
CA TRP A 183 -47.32 2.85 1.74
C TRP A 183 -46.42 2.76 0.50
N GLY A 184 -45.13 2.54 0.69
CA GLY A 184 -44.15 2.42 -0.40
C GLY A 184 -43.72 3.77 -0.99
N GLN A 185 -44.07 4.89 -0.36
CA GLN A 185 -43.59 6.20 -0.77
C GLN A 185 -42.15 6.39 -0.32
N LYS A 186 -41.25 6.73 -1.24
CA LYS A 186 -39.87 7.10 -0.92
C LYS A 186 -39.83 8.42 -0.16
N LEU A 187 -39.17 8.43 0.98
CA LEU A 187 -39.00 9.58 1.85
C LEU A 187 -37.62 10.21 1.73
N PHE A 188 -36.59 9.37 1.58
CA PHE A 188 -35.21 9.81 1.54
C PHE A 188 -34.36 8.80 0.77
N ASP A 189 -33.24 9.26 0.22
CA ASP A 189 -32.20 8.39 -0.33
C ASP A 189 -30.83 9.08 -0.25
N TRP A 190 -29.76 8.25 -0.17
CA TRP A 190 -28.37 8.74 -0.12
C TRP A 190 -27.41 7.72 -0.75
N THR A 191 -26.26 8.24 -1.24
CA THR A 191 -25.24 7.42 -1.93
C THR A 191 -23.87 7.45 -1.23
N ASN A 192 -23.65 8.39 -0.32
CA ASN A 192 -22.43 8.40 0.49
C ASN A 192 -22.64 7.52 1.72
N ILE A 193 -21.91 6.42 1.83
CA ILE A 193 -22.05 5.43 2.92
C ILE A 193 -21.85 6.02 4.32
N ASN A 194 -21.09 7.12 4.45
CA ASN A 194 -20.84 7.81 5.71
C ASN A 194 -21.98 8.77 6.12
N GLU A 195 -22.89 9.07 5.20
CA GLU A 195 -24.09 9.86 5.43
C GLU A 195 -25.28 8.98 5.80
N GLY A 196 -26.41 9.61 6.12
CA GLY A 196 -27.63 8.88 6.49
C GLY A 196 -28.83 9.79 6.64
N TRP A 197 -29.94 9.19 7.12
CA TRP A 197 -31.21 9.87 7.30
C TRP A 197 -31.39 10.32 8.75
N ASP A 198 -31.71 11.58 8.96
CA ASP A 198 -31.94 12.22 10.25
C ASP A 198 -33.39 12.08 10.78
N GLY A 199 -34.24 11.29 10.11
CA GLY A 199 -35.65 11.17 10.49
C GLY A 199 -36.54 12.30 10.02
N THR A 200 -36.07 13.19 9.13
CA THR A 200 -36.89 14.29 8.61
C THR A 200 -37.24 14.11 7.12
N VAL A 201 -38.33 14.73 6.71
CA VAL A 201 -38.75 14.90 5.31
C VAL A 201 -39.12 16.35 5.08
N HIS A 202 -38.45 17.03 4.16
CA HIS A 202 -38.58 18.47 3.92
C HIS A 202 -38.40 19.31 5.20
N GLY A 203 -37.44 18.89 6.06
CA GLY A 203 -37.10 19.58 7.32
C GLY A 203 -38.12 19.39 8.45
N LYS A 204 -39.08 18.47 8.29
CA LYS A 204 -40.06 18.14 9.34
C LYS A 204 -39.85 16.71 9.81
N PRO A 205 -39.79 16.46 11.13
CA PRO A 205 -39.69 15.13 11.70
C PRO A 205 -40.86 14.26 11.24
N VAL A 206 -40.55 13.02 10.88
CA VAL A 206 -41.57 12.01 10.60
C VAL A 206 -42.13 11.44 11.91
N LYS A 207 -43.28 10.80 11.88
CA LYS A 207 -43.88 10.15 13.06
C LYS A 207 -43.06 8.92 13.46
N ASP A 208 -43.01 8.63 14.74
CA ASP A 208 -42.44 7.38 15.23
C ASP A 208 -43.17 6.17 14.60
N GLY A 209 -42.41 5.16 14.26
CA GLY A 209 -42.98 3.98 13.64
C GLY A 209 -41.97 3.16 12.83
N THR A 210 -42.51 2.24 12.03
CA THR A 210 -41.71 1.36 11.16
C THR A 210 -41.56 1.98 9.77
N TYR A 211 -40.34 2.03 9.32
CA TYR A 211 -39.92 2.43 7.97
C TYR A 211 -39.20 1.28 7.28
N PHE A 212 -39.29 1.23 5.97
CA PHE A 212 -38.60 0.21 5.17
C PHE A 212 -37.34 0.80 4.58
N VAL A 213 -36.27 0.01 4.65
CA VAL A 213 -34.96 0.37 4.09
C VAL A 213 -34.65 -0.58 2.94
N LEU A 214 -34.29 -0.02 1.79
CA LEU A 214 -33.71 -0.75 0.67
C LEU A 214 -32.28 -0.28 0.49
N VAL A 215 -31.32 -1.21 0.55
CA VAL A 215 -29.92 -0.93 0.28
C VAL A 215 -29.50 -1.67 -0.98
N LYS A 216 -28.88 -0.95 -1.90
CA LYS A 216 -28.16 -1.49 -3.05
C LYS A 216 -26.68 -1.20 -2.81
N ALA A 217 -25.89 -2.23 -2.69
CA ALA A 217 -24.46 -2.09 -2.47
C ALA A 217 -23.70 -3.12 -3.30
N LYS A 218 -22.48 -2.78 -3.70
CA LYS A 218 -21.53 -3.69 -4.31
C LYS A 218 -20.26 -3.67 -3.47
N GLY A 219 -19.83 -4.84 -3.05
CA GLY A 219 -18.57 -5.04 -2.37
C GLY A 219 -17.40 -5.24 -3.34
N ALA A 220 -16.19 -5.16 -2.86
CA ALA A 220 -14.99 -5.46 -3.63
C ALA A 220 -14.84 -6.96 -3.97
N ASP A 221 -15.55 -7.82 -3.29
CA ASP A 221 -15.60 -9.28 -3.50
C ASP A 221 -16.78 -9.75 -4.37
N GLY A 222 -17.55 -8.83 -4.96
CA GLY A 222 -18.62 -9.11 -5.96
C GLY A 222 -20.03 -9.01 -5.45
#